data_a56813529db86323dbf52abb01a3b496
#
_entry.id   a56813529db86323dbf52abb01a3b496
#
_cell.length_a   1.000
_cell.length_b   1.000
_cell.length_c   1.000
_cell.angle_alpha   90.00
_cell.angle_beta   90.00
_cell.angle_gamma   90.00
#
_symmetry.space_group_name_H-M   'P 1'
#
loop_
_entity.id
_entity.type
_entity.pdbx_description
1 polymer ?
#
loop_
_entity_poly.entity_id
_entity_poly.type
_entity_poly.pdbx_seq_one_letter_code
_entity_poly.pdbx_strand_id
1 'polypeptide(L)'
;REFVFHTIQRQHAGQPLRMSILGLSWPVDKGEWLPLIAGRPLAQNHFEIVVDKTLGFQLHERIALGKESYTVVGIASGMVSSGGDGMGIVTVSDSQAIQFDSVGEALRLERSARERRAEQVDLFLKQPQLVEQLSHSAAELPAVSAPGISAVIARVAPGTNRAQVRDLIAAWGDVTVYTKGGQEDLLLQGMVDKARRQLGMFRALLTIIAAVIMALILYTLTLDKLHS
;
A
#
# COMPACT_ATOMS: atom_id res chain seq x y z
N ARG A 1 11.25 10.80 14.65
CA ARG A 1 10.23 11.16 13.67
C ARG A 1 9.31 9.99 13.44
N GLU A 2 8.04 10.22 13.56
CA GLU A 2 6.98 9.24 13.38
C GLU A 2 6.46 9.31 11.95
N PHE A 3 6.06 8.17 11.42
CA PHE A 3 5.51 8.05 10.07
C PHE A 3 4.30 7.13 10.08
N VAL A 4 3.28 7.51 9.30
CA VAL A 4 2.14 6.65 8.98
C VAL A 4 2.16 6.41 7.48
N PHE A 5 2.04 5.15 7.08
CA PHE A 5 2.04 4.76 5.68
C PHE A 5 0.88 3.82 5.39
N HIS A 6 0.07 4.17 4.42
CA HIS A 6 -1.00 3.32 3.92
C HIS A 6 -1.29 3.63 2.45
N THR A 7 -2.02 2.76 1.79
CA THR A 7 -2.41 2.93 0.38
C THR A 7 -3.91 3.09 0.29
N ILE A 8 -4.35 4.06 -0.49
CA ILE A 8 -5.75 4.31 -0.79
C ILE A 8 -6.02 4.16 -2.28
N GLN A 9 -7.25 3.86 -2.61
CA GLN A 9 -7.73 3.80 -3.99
C GLN A 9 -8.92 4.75 -4.15
N ARG A 10 -8.89 5.59 -5.16
CA ARG A 10 -9.96 6.52 -5.48
C ARG A 10 -10.15 6.67 -6.98
N GLN A 11 -11.18 7.38 -7.39
CA GLN A 11 -11.36 7.78 -8.79
C GLN A 11 -10.81 9.20 -9.00
N HIS A 12 -10.02 9.37 -10.04
CA HIS A 12 -9.57 10.67 -10.52
C HIS A 12 -9.79 10.74 -12.04
N ALA A 13 -10.47 11.79 -12.50
CA ALA A 13 -10.82 11.96 -13.92
C ALA A 13 -11.52 10.71 -14.55
N GLY A 14 -12.34 10.00 -13.77
CA GLY A 14 -13.05 8.80 -14.22
C GLY A 14 -12.21 7.52 -14.26
N GLN A 15 -10.95 7.56 -13.86
CA GLN A 15 -10.07 6.40 -13.78
C GLN A 15 -9.75 6.03 -12.33
N PRO A 16 -9.59 4.73 -12.01
CA PRO A 16 -9.15 4.33 -10.69
C PRO A 16 -7.69 4.75 -10.48
N LEU A 17 -7.46 5.61 -9.52
CA LEU A 17 -6.14 6.06 -9.11
C LEU A 17 -5.77 5.41 -7.79
N ARG A 18 -4.61 4.77 -7.76
CA ARG A 18 -4.00 4.22 -6.56
C ARG A 18 -2.90 5.15 -6.08
N MET A 19 -2.95 5.51 -4.80
CA MET A 19 -2.03 6.46 -4.20
C MET A 19 -1.58 5.95 -2.83
N SER A 20 -0.28 6.05 -2.56
CA SER A 20 0.28 5.74 -1.24
C SER A 20 0.38 7.03 -0.42
N ILE A 21 -0.18 7.02 0.78
CA ILE A 21 -0.17 8.17 1.69
C ILE A 21 0.96 8.00 2.68
N LEU A 22 1.79 9.04 2.83
CA LEU A 22 2.83 9.14 3.84
C LEU A 22 2.52 10.31 4.77
N GLY A 23 2.29 9.99 6.04
CA GLY A 23 2.11 10.99 7.10
C GLY A 23 3.44 11.38 7.72
N LEU A 24 3.75 12.68 7.77
CA LEU A 24 4.93 13.25 8.39
C LEU A 24 4.64 13.83 9.78
N SER A 25 5.61 13.71 10.68
CA SER A 25 5.55 14.21 12.06
C SER A 25 5.65 15.74 12.12
N TRP A 26 4.60 16.44 11.74
CA TRP A 26 4.55 17.91 11.80
C TRP A 26 4.46 18.40 13.27
N PRO A 27 5.08 19.52 13.70
CA PRO A 27 5.91 20.44 12.91
C PRO A 27 7.40 20.06 12.82
N VAL A 28 7.80 18.91 13.36
CA VAL A 28 9.20 18.45 13.41
C VAL A 28 9.72 18.10 12.01
N ASP A 29 8.84 17.57 11.16
CA ASP A 29 9.12 17.29 9.78
C ASP A 29 8.05 17.91 8.88
N LYS A 30 8.45 18.93 8.13
CA LYS A 30 7.59 19.64 7.17
C LYS A 30 7.73 19.11 5.74
N GLY A 31 8.60 18.13 5.53
CA GLY A 31 8.91 17.63 4.20
C GLY A 31 9.87 18.52 3.41
N GLU A 32 10.76 19.26 4.06
CA GLU A 32 11.76 20.10 3.38
C GLU A 32 12.77 19.28 2.55
N TRP A 33 12.90 17.99 2.87
CA TRP A 33 13.76 17.03 2.16
C TRP A 33 13.11 16.47 0.89
N LEU A 34 11.83 16.75 0.63
CA LEU A 34 11.13 16.28 -0.56
C LEU A 34 11.70 16.93 -1.82
N PRO A 35 11.90 16.17 -2.89
CA PRO A 35 12.38 16.68 -4.17
C PRO A 35 11.26 17.44 -4.91
N LEU A 36 10.93 18.61 -4.44
CA LEU A 36 9.87 19.45 -4.98
C LEU A 36 10.27 20.00 -6.35
N ILE A 37 9.36 19.91 -7.30
CA ILE A 37 9.48 20.52 -8.63
C ILE A 37 8.60 21.77 -8.77
N ALA A 38 7.55 21.89 -7.94
CA ALA A 38 6.68 23.06 -7.89
C ALA A 38 6.07 23.22 -6.49
N GLY A 39 5.71 24.44 -6.13
CA GLY A 39 5.04 24.74 -4.86
C GLY A 39 5.99 24.77 -3.65
N ARG A 40 5.52 24.34 -2.51
CA ARG A 40 6.21 24.39 -1.21
C ARG A 40 5.98 23.12 -0.37
N PRO A 41 6.79 22.87 0.68
CA PRO A 41 6.52 21.84 1.67
C PRO A 41 5.29 22.20 2.54
N LEU A 42 4.88 21.26 3.39
CA LEU A 42 3.76 21.45 4.33
C LEU A 42 4.03 22.63 5.27
N ALA A 43 3.08 23.55 5.36
CA ALA A 43 3.16 24.70 6.27
C ALA A 43 2.11 24.64 7.38
N GLN A 44 1.07 23.82 7.22
CA GLN A 44 -0.03 23.66 8.17
C GLN A 44 -0.16 22.20 8.59
N ASN A 45 -0.73 21.97 9.78
CA ASN A 45 -0.94 20.62 10.29
C ASN A 45 -2.08 19.88 9.59
N HIS A 46 -2.99 20.58 8.94
CA HIS A 46 -4.18 19.98 8.33
C HIS A 46 -4.46 20.52 6.94
N PHE A 47 -5.10 19.67 6.12
CA PHE A 47 -5.68 20.01 4.82
C PHE A 47 -4.68 20.43 3.73
N GLU A 48 -3.40 20.15 3.93
CA GLU A 48 -2.37 20.32 2.92
C GLU A 48 -1.83 18.97 2.48
N ILE A 49 -1.54 18.84 1.19
CA ILE A 49 -0.90 17.65 0.62
C ILE A 49 0.17 18.04 -0.39
N VAL A 50 1.31 17.35 -0.32
CA VAL A 50 2.32 17.34 -1.38
C VAL A 50 2.16 16.04 -2.15
N VAL A 51 2.11 16.08 -3.47
CA VAL A 51 1.85 14.93 -4.33
C VAL A 51 3.01 14.65 -5.26
N ASP A 52 3.25 13.39 -5.59
CA ASP A 52 4.17 13.05 -6.67
C ASP A 52 3.56 13.39 -8.04
N LYS A 53 4.40 13.83 -8.97
CA LYS A 53 4.00 14.21 -10.34
C LYS A 53 3.27 13.09 -11.10
N THR A 54 3.54 11.82 -10.76
CA THR A 54 2.91 10.65 -11.42
C THR A 54 1.42 10.54 -11.14
N LEU A 55 0.91 11.22 -10.11
CA LEU A 55 -0.51 11.26 -9.77
C LEU A 55 -1.32 12.20 -10.66
N GLY A 56 -0.67 13.12 -11.40
CA GLY A 56 -1.30 13.99 -12.37
C GLY A 56 -2.06 15.19 -11.78
N PHE A 57 -1.98 15.46 -10.48
CA PHE A 57 -2.63 16.61 -9.85
C PHE A 57 -1.89 17.91 -10.13
N GLN A 58 -2.66 19.01 -10.14
CA GLN A 58 -2.11 20.35 -10.33
C GLN A 58 -1.90 21.08 -9.00
N LEU A 59 -1.01 22.07 -9.00
CA LEU A 59 -0.80 22.93 -7.84
C LEU A 59 -2.09 23.69 -7.50
N HIS A 60 -2.42 23.77 -6.20
CA HIS A 60 -3.65 24.36 -5.68
C HIS A 60 -4.95 23.61 -6.01
N GLU A 61 -4.86 22.44 -6.63
CA GLU A 61 -6.02 21.56 -6.81
C GLU A 61 -6.52 21.04 -5.47
N ARG A 62 -7.83 20.86 -5.33
CA ARG A 62 -8.44 20.25 -4.15
C ARG A 62 -8.73 18.78 -4.36
N ILE A 63 -8.22 17.97 -3.46
CA ILE A 63 -8.38 16.51 -3.48
C ILE A 63 -9.20 16.10 -2.27
N ALA A 64 -10.35 15.45 -2.48
CA ALA A 64 -11.11 14.87 -1.37
C ALA A 64 -10.46 13.54 -0.96
N LEU A 65 -10.04 13.37 0.28
CA LEU A 65 -9.49 12.17 0.86
C LEU A 65 -10.24 11.84 2.14
N GLY A 66 -10.98 10.74 2.15
CA GLY A 66 -11.94 10.48 3.21
C GLY A 66 -13.10 11.48 3.14
N LYS A 67 -13.39 12.10 4.27
CA LYS A 67 -14.45 13.13 4.39
C LYS A 67 -13.95 14.55 4.12
N GLU A 68 -12.64 14.74 4.11
CA GLU A 68 -12.02 16.07 4.07
C GLU A 68 -11.43 16.36 2.70
N SER A 69 -11.20 17.65 2.43
CA SER A 69 -10.60 18.15 1.21
C SER A 69 -9.22 18.73 1.48
N TYR A 70 -8.23 18.24 0.76
CA TYR A 70 -6.83 18.65 0.87
C TYR A 70 -6.42 19.50 -0.32
N THR A 71 -5.67 20.55 -0.06
CA THR A 71 -5.13 21.41 -1.11
C THR A 71 -3.72 20.96 -1.48
N VAL A 72 -3.46 20.76 -2.77
CA VAL A 72 -2.11 20.46 -3.28
C VAL A 72 -1.23 21.68 -3.14
N VAL A 73 -0.28 21.67 -2.19
CA VAL A 73 0.63 22.78 -1.92
C VAL A 73 2.00 22.60 -2.54
N GLY A 74 2.33 21.39 -2.94
CA GLY A 74 3.60 21.08 -3.61
C GLY A 74 3.49 19.85 -4.51
N ILE A 75 4.33 19.83 -5.53
CA ILE A 75 4.48 18.69 -6.43
C ILE A 75 5.92 18.21 -6.33
N ALA A 76 6.11 16.94 -5.99
CA ALA A 76 7.40 16.27 -5.89
C ALA A 76 7.68 15.40 -7.12
N SER A 77 8.92 14.98 -7.29
CA SER A 77 9.32 14.05 -8.36
C SER A 77 10.08 12.87 -7.79
N GLY A 78 9.67 11.65 -8.18
CA GLY A 78 10.33 10.42 -7.76
C GLY A 78 9.88 9.93 -6.38
N MET A 79 8.80 10.47 -5.85
CA MET A 79 8.16 9.99 -4.63
C MET A 79 7.14 8.91 -5.00
N VAL A 80 7.64 7.68 -5.16
CA VAL A 80 6.84 6.50 -5.48
C VAL A 80 7.03 5.42 -4.42
N SER A 81 5.98 4.68 -4.16
CA SER A 81 6.03 3.54 -3.23
C SER A 81 6.79 2.36 -3.83
N SER A 82 7.12 1.36 -3.01
CA SER A 82 7.71 0.11 -3.49
C SER A 82 6.80 -0.66 -4.46
N GLY A 83 5.50 -0.37 -4.47
CA GLY A 83 4.53 -0.90 -5.43
C GLY A 83 4.47 -0.14 -6.75
N GLY A 84 5.20 0.98 -6.89
CA GLY A 84 5.16 1.85 -8.06
C GLY A 84 4.05 2.91 -8.02
N ASP A 85 3.25 2.95 -6.96
CA ASP A 85 2.19 3.95 -6.80
C ASP A 85 2.79 5.31 -6.43
N GLY A 86 2.32 6.39 -7.03
CA GLY A 86 2.68 7.74 -6.63
C GLY A 86 2.30 8.02 -5.18
N MET A 87 3.09 8.85 -4.50
CA MET A 87 2.88 9.17 -3.09
C MET A 87 2.21 10.53 -2.91
N GLY A 88 1.26 10.57 -1.96
CA GLY A 88 0.73 11.78 -1.35
C GLY A 88 1.30 11.94 0.06
N ILE A 89 1.88 13.09 0.35
CA ILE A 89 2.51 13.39 1.62
C ILE A 89 1.64 14.38 2.38
N VAL A 90 1.22 13.99 3.57
CA VAL A 90 0.37 14.76 4.50
C VAL A 90 0.99 14.75 5.90
N THR A 91 0.33 15.31 6.88
CA THR A 91 0.75 15.15 8.29
C THR A 91 0.32 13.78 8.84
N VAL A 92 0.93 13.34 9.95
CA VAL A 92 0.53 12.10 10.64
C VAL A 92 -0.95 12.17 11.03
N SER A 93 -1.42 13.30 11.57
CA SER A 93 -2.81 13.50 11.97
C SER A 93 -3.78 13.30 10.80
N ASP A 94 -3.46 13.90 9.65
CA ASP A 94 -4.28 13.77 8.45
C ASP A 94 -4.22 12.37 7.86
N SER A 95 -3.03 11.75 7.84
CA SER A 95 -2.87 10.38 7.39
C SER A 95 -3.71 9.39 8.20
N GLN A 96 -3.73 9.55 9.54
CA GLN A 96 -4.57 8.75 10.42
C GLN A 96 -6.06 9.00 10.19
N ALA A 97 -6.47 10.26 10.00
CA ALA A 97 -7.85 10.61 9.68
C ALA A 97 -8.31 9.97 8.37
N ILE A 98 -7.51 10.07 7.31
CA ILE A 98 -7.78 9.44 6.01
C ILE A 98 -7.90 7.91 6.15
N GLN A 99 -7.00 7.28 6.90
CA GLN A 99 -7.01 5.84 7.13
C GLN A 99 -8.28 5.41 7.89
N PHE A 100 -8.66 6.15 8.91
CA PHE A 100 -9.85 5.90 9.71
C PHE A 100 -11.15 6.05 8.91
N ASP A 101 -11.23 7.10 8.10
CA ASP A 101 -12.40 7.36 7.25
C ASP A 101 -12.57 6.32 6.16
N SER A 102 -11.49 5.84 5.54
CA SER A 102 -11.54 4.79 4.51
C SER A 102 -12.06 3.46 5.07
N VAL A 103 -11.64 3.09 6.27
CA VAL A 103 -12.15 1.90 6.98
C VAL A 103 -13.62 2.07 7.34
N GLY A 104 -14.02 3.25 7.85
CA GLY A 104 -15.41 3.55 8.20
C GLY A 104 -16.35 3.49 7.00
N GLU A 105 -15.90 3.94 5.83
CA GLU A 105 -16.71 3.91 4.59
C GLU A 105 -16.85 2.50 4.04
N ALA A 106 -15.80 1.68 4.05
CA ALA A 106 -15.87 0.28 3.67
C ALA A 106 -16.87 -0.50 4.53
N LEU A 107 -16.88 -0.25 5.85
CA LEU A 107 -17.85 -0.84 6.76
C LEU A 107 -19.28 -0.39 6.49
N ARG A 108 -19.50 0.89 6.14
CA ARG A 108 -20.82 1.41 5.76
C ARG A 108 -21.32 0.78 4.47
N LEU A 109 -20.45 0.68 3.46
CA LEU A 109 -20.76 0.05 2.17
C LEU A 109 -21.09 -1.43 2.35
N GLU A 110 -20.35 -2.13 3.19
CA GLU A 110 -20.64 -3.52 3.49
C GLU A 110 -21.97 -3.70 4.22
N ARG A 111 -22.30 -2.84 5.21
CA ARG A 111 -23.59 -2.83 5.87
C ARG A 111 -24.73 -2.59 4.88
N SER A 112 -24.62 -1.55 4.06
CA SER A 112 -25.64 -1.24 3.06
C SER A 112 -25.78 -2.32 2.00
N ALA A 113 -24.71 -3.04 1.68
CA ALA A 113 -24.77 -4.19 0.77
C ALA A 113 -25.42 -5.42 1.43
N ARG A 114 -25.23 -5.61 2.75
CA ARG A 114 -25.92 -6.67 3.51
C ARG A 114 -27.40 -6.37 3.66
N GLU A 115 -27.76 -5.13 3.99
CA GLU A 115 -29.15 -4.68 4.08
C GLU A 115 -29.88 -4.88 2.75
N ARG A 116 -29.29 -4.43 1.63
CA ARG A 116 -29.86 -4.66 0.29
C ARG A 116 -30.00 -6.14 -0.08
N ARG A 117 -29.04 -6.98 0.32
CA ARG A 117 -29.13 -8.42 0.11
C ARG A 117 -30.21 -9.05 0.99
N ALA A 118 -30.39 -8.59 2.21
CA ALA A 118 -31.46 -9.04 3.09
C ALA A 118 -32.86 -8.63 2.58
N GLU A 119 -33.00 -7.44 2.00
CA GLU A 119 -34.25 -6.97 1.36
C GLU A 119 -34.56 -7.73 0.07
N GLN A 120 -33.60 -8.15 -0.71
CA GLN A 120 -33.77 -8.88 -1.97
C GLN A 120 -34.10 -10.37 -1.78
N VAL A 121 -33.71 -10.94 -0.64
CA VAL A 121 -34.02 -12.34 -0.32
C VAL A 121 -35.23 -12.35 0.61
N ASP A 122 -36.34 -12.91 0.12
CA ASP A 122 -37.57 -13.12 0.85
C ASP A 122 -37.40 -14.19 1.96
N LEU A 123 -36.33 -14.03 2.75
CA LEU A 123 -35.91 -14.93 3.84
C LEU A 123 -36.88 -14.87 5.01
N PHE A 124 -37.55 -13.73 5.20
CA PHE A 124 -38.57 -13.56 6.25
C PHE A 124 -39.74 -14.53 6.11
N LEU A 125 -40.09 -14.86 4.89
CA LEU A 125 -41.19 -15.79 4.61
C LEU A 125 -40.78 -17.26 4.61
N LYS A 126 -39.49 -17.56 4.36
CA LYS A 126 -39.02 -18.95 4.23
C LYS A 126 -38.33 -19.51 5.46
N GLN A 127 -37.55 -18.70 6.19
CA GLN A 127 -36.78 -19.14 7.37
C GLN A 127 -36.58 -18.02 8.39
N PRO A 128 -37.59 -17.68 9.23
CA PRO A 128 -37.46 -16.59 10.21
C PRO A 128 -36.32 -16.80 11.22
N GLN A 129 -35.99 -18.04 11.57
CA GLN A 129 -34.90 -18.35 12.50
C GLN A 129 -33.49 -17.96 11.95
N LEU A 130 -33.30 -17.98 10.64
CA LEU A 130 -32.05 -17.60 10.01
C LEU A 130 -31.86 -16.08 10.02
N VAL A 131 -32.96 -15.34 9.92
CA VAL A 131 -32.96 -13.86 10.02
C VAL A 131 -32.64 -13.43 11.45
N GLU A 132 -33.14 -14.16 12.45
CA GLU A 132 -32.83 -13.89 13.86
C GLU A 132 -31.35 -14.17 14.17
N GLN A 133 -30.77 -15.24 13.65
CA GLN A 133 -29.33 -15.50 13.73
C GLN A 133 -28.49 -14.47 12.96
N LEU A 134 -28.93 -14.01 11.81
CA LEU A 134 -28.24 -12.96 11.03
C LEU A 134 -28.35 -11.58 11.69
N SER A 135 -29.41 -11.32 12.44
CA SER A 135 -29.58 -10.08 13.22
C SER A 135 -28.81 -10.12 14.54
N HIS A 136 -28.63 -11.32 15.13
CA HIS A 136 -27.85 -11.50 16.35
C HIS A 136 -26.35 -11.75 16.12
N SER A 137 -25.96 -12.26 14.96
CA SER A 137 -24.59 -12.11 14.49
C SER A 137 -24.40 -10.69 13.89
N ALA A 138 -24.63 -9.67 14.70
CA ALA A 138 -23.80 -8.48 14.60
C ALA A 138 -22.38 -9.04 14.66
N ALA A 139 -21.81 -9.34 13.48
CA ALA A 139 -20.39 -9.65 13.37
C ALA A 139 -19.73 -8.61 14.27
N GLU A 140 -19.03 -9.05 15.30
CA GLU A 140 -18.19 -8.17 16.10
C GLU A 140 -17.44 -7.37 15.07
N LEU A 141 -17.87 -6.14 14.88
CA LEU A 141 -17.18 -5.23 13.99
C LEU A 141 -15.77 -5.19 14.52
N PRO A 142 -14.77 -5.57 13.75
CA PRO A 142 -13.41 -5.55 14.24
C PRO A 142 -13.24 -4.20 14.90
N ALA A 143 -12.90 -4.20 16.19
CA ALA A 143 -12.70 -2.97 16.94
C ALA A 143 -11.80 -2.11 16.07
N VAL A 144 -12.24 -0.89 15.74
CA VAL A 144 -11.45 0.01 14.94
C VAL A 144 -10.16 0.21 15.72
N SER A 145 -9.08 -0.35 15.22
CA SER A 145 -7.78 -0.24 15.88
C SER A 145 -7.49 1.22 16.14
N ALA A 146 -7.02 1.54 17.33
CA ALA A 146 -6.58 2.90 17.64
C ALA A 146 -5.61 3.39 16.54
N PRO A 147 -5.63 4.68 16.19
CA PRO A 147 -4.74 5.21 15.17
C PRO A 147 -3.29 4.88 15.55
N GLY A 148 -2.63 4.07 14.73
CA GLY A 148 -1.28 3.59 14.96
C GLY A 148 -0.24 4.37 14.18
N ILE A 149 1.01 4.19 14.56
CA ILE A 149 2.19 4.69 13.84
C ILE A 149 2.82 3.51 13.10
N SER A 150 3.10 3.67 11.81
CA SER A 150 3.67 2.59 10.99
C SER A 150 5.16 2.40 11.24
N ALA A 151 5.89 3.49 11.46
CA ALA A 151 7.33 3.45 11.71
C ALA A 151 7.82 4.68 12.48
N VAL A 152 8.89 4.48 13.25
CA VAL A 152 9.60 5.57 13.94
C VAL A 152 11.06 5.57 13.49
N ILE A 153 11.53 6.68 12.95
CA ILE A 153 12.94 6.88 12.61
C ILE A 153 13.63 7.63 13.75
N ALA A 154 14.60 6.96 14.39
CA ALA A 154 15.42 7.54 15.45
C ALA A 154 16.84 7.77 14.96
N ARG A 155 17.41 8.94 15.31
CA ARG A 155 18.82 9.22 15.11
C ARG A 155 19.56 9.00 16.42
N VAL A 156 20.53 8.12 16.39
CA VAL A 156 21.39 7.86 17.55
C VAL A 156 22.41 8.98 17.69
N ALA A 157 22.64 9.44 18.94
CA ALA A 157 23.61 10.48 19.23
C ALA A 157 25.04 10.08 18.80
N PRO A 158 25.87 11.04 18.37
CA PRO A 158 27.26 10.76 18.04
C PRO A 158 28.02 10.12 19.23
N GLY A 159 28.79 9.09 18.96
CA GLY A 159 29.57 8.36 19.99
C GLY A 159 28.83 7.22 20.69
N THR A 160 27.51 7.04 20.45
CA THR A 160 26.76 5.92 21.02
C THR A 160 26.89 4.68 20.14
N ASN A 161 27.03 3.51 20.75
CA ASN A 161 27.08 2.23 20.04
C ASN A 161 25.69 1.87 19.48
N ARG A 162 25.53 1.96 18.16
CA ARG A 162 24.26 1.69 17.46
C ARG A 162 23.74 0.28 17.67
N ALA A 163 24.65 -0.70 17.78
CA ALA A 163 24.27 -2.09 18.01
C ALA A 163 23.63 -2.28 19.38
N GLN A 164 24.20 -1.68 20.42
CA GLN A 164 23.63 -1.73 21.77
C GLN A 164 22.24 -1.08 21.82
N VAL A 165 22.05 0.08 21.18
CA VAL A 165 20.75 0.76 21.14
C VAL A 165 19.71 -0.11 20.40
N ARG A 166 20.11 -0.72 19.27
CA ARG A 166 19.24 -1.65 18.52
C ARG A 166 18.79 -2.81 19.41
N ASP A 167 19.73 -3.47 20.09
CA ASP A 167 19.45 -4.65 20.90
C ASP A 167 18.58 -4.29 22.10
N LEU A 168 18.75 -3.11 22.66
CA LEU A 168 17.96 -2.59 23.78
C LEU A 168 16.50 -2.32 23.37
N ILE A 169 16.28 -1.76 22.19
CA ILE A 169 14.93 -1.51 21.67
C ILE A 169 14.29 -2.82 21.20
N ALA A 170 15.06 -3.73 20.59
CA ALA A 170 14.56 -5.03 20.16
C ALA A 170 14.09 -5.90 21.34
N ALA A 171 14.62 -5.67 22.55
CA ALA A 171 14.18 -6.34 23.76
C ALA A 171 12.77 -5.96 24.22
N TRP A 172 12.14 -4.90 23.66
CA TRP A 172 10.77 -4.53 24.03
C TRP A 172 9.72 -5.54 23.51
N GLY A 173 10.04 -6.30 22.46
CA GLY A 173 9.22 -7.42 21.96
C GLY A 173 8.03 -7.03 21.08
N ASP A 174 7.59 -5.80 21.09
CA ASP A 174 6.47 -5.24 20.34
C ASP A 174 6.89 -4.46 19.08
N VAL A 175 8.20 -4.24 18.90
CA VAL A 175 8.77 -3.50 17.78
C VAL A 175 9.88 -4.29 17.09
N THR A 176 9.98 -4.16 15.79
CA THR A 176 11.09 -4.70 14.99
C THR A 176 12.05 -3.57 14.62
N VAL A 177 13.33 -3.75 14.96
CA VAL A 177 14.34 -2.71 14.75
C VAL A 177 15.23 -3.04 13.57
N TYR A 178 15.26 -2.14 12.61
CA TYR A 178 16.15 -2.23 11.45
C TYR A 178 17.19 -1.09 11.47
N THR A 179 18.39 -1.41 11.08
CA THR A 179 19.37 -0.38 10.68
C THR A 179 19.04 0.09 9.26
N LYS A 180 19.56 1.26 8.86
CA LYS A 180 19.36 1.76 7.50
C LYS A 180 19.79 0.73 6.44
N GLY A 181 20.97 0.14 6.58
CA GLY A 181 21.45 -0.90 5.65
C GLY A 181 20.58 -2.17 5.68
N GLY A 182 20.19 -2.65 6.86
CA GLY A 182 19.31 -3.81 6.98
C GLY A 182 17.94 -3.59 6.35
N GLN A 183 17.41 -2.38 6.41
CA GLN A 183 16.15 -2.03 5.73
C GLN A 183 16.33 -1.96 4.20
N GLU A 184 17.44 -1.38 3.74
CA GLU A 184 17.78 -1.36 2.31
C GLU A 184 17.93 -2.77 1.75
N ASP A 185 18.64 -3.66 2.45
CA ASP A 185 18.83 -5.06 2.06
C ASP A 185 17.48 -5.81 2.01
N LEU A 186 16.62 -5.59 2.99
CA LEU A 186 15.30 -6.22 3.06
C LEU A 186 14.40 -5.80 1.89
N LEU A 187 14.42 -4.52 1.53
CA LEU A 187 13.68 -4.00 0.38
C LEU A 187 14.23 -4.54 -0.94
N LEU A 188 15.56 -4.57 -1.09
CA LEU A 188 16.22 -5.12 -2.28
C LEU A 188 15.96 -6.61 -2.45
N GLN A 189 16.03 -7.40 -1.37
CA GLN A 189 15.73 -8.83 -1.40
C GLN A 189 14.28 -9.09 -1.81
N GLY A 190 13.32 -8.35 -1.26
CA GLY A 190 11.91 -8.49 -1.63
C GLY A 190 11.64 -8.22 -3.11
N MET A 191 12.29 -7.22 -3.69
CA MET A 191 12.16 -6.90 -5.13
C MET A 191 12.87 -7.94 -6.01
N VAL A 192 14.09 -8.34 -5.64
CA VAL A 192 14.91 -9.28 -6.41
C VAL A 192 14.30 -10.68 -6.40
N ASP A 193 13.77 -11.14 -5.27
CA ASP A 193 13.17 -12.47 -5.15
C ASP A 193 11.89 -12.59 -6.00
N LYS A 194 11.09 -11.53 -6.06
CA LYS A 194 9.92 -11.50 -6.94
C LYS A 194 10.32 -11.58 -8.42
N ALA A 195 11.32 -10.80 -8.82
CA ALA A 195 11.85 -10.82 -10.18
C ALA A 195 12.50 -12.16 -10.53
N ARG A 196 13.28 -12.77 -9.62
CA ARG A 196 13.88 -14.09 -9.80
C ARG A 196 12.85 -15.20 -10.01
N ARG A 197 11.78 -15.21 -9.23
CA ARG A 197 10.69 -16.19 -9.39
C ARG A 197 10.02 -16.05 -10.75
N GLN A 198 9.74 -14.83 -11.19
CA GLN A 198 9.18 -14.57 -12.52
C GLN A 198 10.12 -15.05 -13.64
N LEU A 199 11.39 -14.66 -13.60
CA LEU A 199 12.40 -15.09 -14.57
C LEU A 199 12.61 -16.62 -14.54
N GLY A 200 12.55 -17.23 -13.36
CA GLY A 200 12.64 -18.68 -13.20
C GLY A 200 11.50 -19.41 -13.92
N MET A 201 10.26 -18.93 -13.80
CA MET A 201 9.13 -19.52 -14.52
C MET A 201 9.26 -19.36 -16.04
N PHE A 202 9.66 -18.19 -16.54
CA PHE A 202 9.91 -17.98 -17.96
C PHE A 202 11.02 -18.89 -18.50
N ARG A 203 12.12 -19.04 -17.75
CA ARG A 203 13.21 -19.93 -18.13
C ARG A 203 12.76 -21.39 -18.20
N ALA A 204 11.98 -21.87 -17.25
CA ALA A 204 11.43 -23.22 -17.25
C ALA A 204 10.51 -23.43 -18.46
N LEU A 205 9.62 -22.49 -18.76
CA LEU A 205 8.73 -22.55 -19.91
C LEU A 205 9.51 -22.62 -21.22
N LEU A 206 10.50 -21.75 -21.40
CA LEU A 206 11.37 -21.76 -22.60
C LEU A 206 12.14 -23.07 -22.75
N THR A 207 12.62 -23.65 -21.66
CA THR A 207 13.32 -24.94 -21.69
C THR A 207 12.40 -26.07 -22.14
N ILE A 208 11.15 -26.08 -21.66
CA ILE A 208 10.16 -27.10 -22.09
C ILE A 208 9.85 -26.94 -23.59
N ILE A 209 9.61 -25.71 -24.05
CA ILE A 209 9.33 -25.45 -25.46
C ILE A 209 10.51 -25.89 -26.32
N ALA A 210 11.75 -25.55 -25.96
CA ALA A 210 12.95 -25.96 -26.68
C ALA A 210 13.10 -27.49 -26.73
N ALA A 211 12.83 -28.20 -25.63
CA ALA A 211 12.85 -29.64 -25.58
C ALA A 211 11.80 -30.29 -26.52
N VAL A 212 10.59 -29.74 -26.55
CA VAL A 212 9.53 -30.22 -27.45
C VAL A 212 9.91 -30.01 -28.93
N ILE A 213 10.43 -28.82 -29.26
CA ILE A 213 10.87 -28.53 -30.64
C ILE A 213 12.00 -29.50 -31.06
N MET A 214 12.99 -29.73 -30.18
CA MET A 214 14.10 -30.64 -30.46
C MET A 214 13.60 -32.11 -30.66
N ALA A 215 12.68 -32.56 -29.82
CA ALA A 215 12.07 -33.88 -29.95
C ALA A 215 11.30 -34.02 -31.27
N LEU A 216 10.58 -32.95 -31.69
CA LEU A 216 9.82 -32.95 -32.93
C LEU A 216 10.74 -32.99 -34.18
N ILE A 217 11.85 -32.27 -34.14
CA ILE A 217 12.87 -32.29 -35.20
C ILE A 217 13.52 -33.68 -35.30
N LEU A 218 13.90 -34.26 -34.18
CA LEU A 218 14.47 -35.63 -34.17
C LEU A 218 13.46 -36.66 -34.66
N TYR A 219 12.19 -36.52 -34.30
CA TYR A 219 11.12 -37.39 -34.76
C TYR A 219 10.93 -37.29 -36.29
N THR A 220 10.88 -36.08 -36.84
CA THR A 220 10.75 -35.89 -38.30
C THR A 220 11.96 -36.41 -39.07
N LEU A 221 13.19 -36.20 -38.57
CA LEU A 221 14.41 -36.73 -39.19
C LEU A 221 14.48 -38.27 -39.18
N THR A 222 13.97 -38.91 -38.09
CA THR A 222 13.92 -40.37 -38.00
C THR A 222 12.88 -40.98 -38.94
N LEU A 223 11.72 -40.32 -39.10
CA LEU A 223 10.69 -40.74 -40.06
C LEU A 223 11.19 -40.66 -41.52
N ASP A 224 11.88 -39.58 -41.89
CA ASP A 224 12.40 -39.36 -43.22
C ASP A 224 13.43 -40.47 -43.61
N LYS A 225 14.23 -40.92 -42.63
CA LYS A 225 15.22 -41.96 -42.82
C LYS A 225 14.63 -43.39 -42.89
N LEU A 226 13.43 -43.59 -42.39
CA LEU A 226 12.70 -44.86 -42.46
C LEU A 226 11.95 -45.03 -43.79
N HIS A 227 11.74 -43.98 -44.56
CA HIS A 227 11.02 -43.98 -45.84
C HIS A 227 11.95 -43.93 -47.08
N SER A 228 13.27 -43.80 -46.89
CA SER A 228 14.27 -43.85 -47.94
C SER A 228 15.02 -45.19 -47.92
#